data_14a9637a5fbee5a01f3b1b8d1e9ee56a
#
_entry.id   14a9637a5fbee5a01f3b1b8d1e9ee56a
#
_cell.length_a   1.000
_cell.length_b   1.000
_cell.length_c   1.000
_cell.angle_alpha   90.00
_cell.angle_beta   90.00
_cell.angle_gamma   90.00
#
_symmetry.space_group_name_H-M   'P 1'
#
loop_
_entity.id
_entity.type
_entity.pdbx_description
1 polymer ?
#
loop_
_entity_poly.entity_id
_entity_poly.type
_entity_poly.pdbx_seq_one_letter_code
_entity_poly.pdbx_strand_id
1 'polypeptide(L)'
;YNGYTKSAKESAVKTQHSQVIKYIAAELAKCNIESTVMEGNLSCSGKTYQNVVDAIVKTFSNLDHIYEPGKTVVTDGGSYSNNSGSTGFIRLQSPYNPKTHILIGTCYGDPCLLNKVEKYIETTIPIDY
;
A
#
# COMPACT_ATOMS: atom_id res chain seq x y z
N TYR A 1 -11.59 -8.94 -14.87
CA TYR A 1 -10.58 -9.27 -15.84
C TYR A 1 -10.81 -10.67 -16.40
N ASN A 2 -11.19 -10.72 -17.66
CA ASN A 2 -11.81 -11.92 -18.23
C ASN A 2 -10.80 -13.00 -18.46
N GLY A 3 -9.91 -13.35 -18.29
CA GLY A 3 -9.04 -14.49 -18.56
C GLY A 3 -8.32 -15.00 -17.32
N TYR A 4 -8.48 -14.31 -16.22
CA TYR A 4 -7.77 -14.70 -15.00
C TYR A 4 -8.61 -15.62 -14.15
N THR A 5 -8.02 -16.72 -13.74
CA THR A 5 -8.57 -17.59 -12.69
C THR A 5 -8.49 -16.83 -11.35
N LYS A 6 -9.22 -17.32 -10.37
CA LYS A 6 -9.16 -16.79 -9.01
C LYS A 6 -7.71 -16.81 -8.49
N SER A 7 -7.00 -17.91 -8.70
CA SER A 7 -5.62 -18.05 -8.25
C SER A 7 -4.68 -17.05 -8.93
N ALA A 8 -4.87 -16.81 -10.23
CA ALA A 8 -4.06 -15.85 -10.97
C ALA A 8 -4.30 -14.42 -10.48
N LYS A 9 -5.55 -14.04 -10.17
CA LYS A 9 -5.86 -12.73 -9.61
C LYS A 9 -5.22 -12.54 -8.25
N GLU A 10 -5.27 -13.55 -7.40
CA GLU A 10 -4.64 -13.51 -6.07
C GLU A 10 -3.13 -13.30 -6.20
N SER A 11 -2.49 -14.04 -7.09
CA SER A 11 -1.05 -13.87 -7.37
C SER A 11 -0.72 -12.49 -7.89
N ALA A 12 -1.54 -11.94 -8.78
CA ALA A 12 -1.33 -10.61 -9.34
C ALA A 12 -1.40 -9.53 -8.25
N VAL A 13 -2.34 -9.63 -7.33
CA VAL A 13 -2.46 -8.67 -6.22
C VAL A 13 -1.27 -8.79 -5.26
N LYS A 14 -0.82 -10.01 -4.96
CA LYS A 14 0.38 -10.20 -4.13
C LYS A 14 1.62 -9.56 -4.79
N THR A 15 1.73 -9.70 -6.10
CA THR A 15 2.82 -9.07 -6.87
C THR A 15 2.75 -7.55 -6.79
N GLN A 16 1.56 -6.97 -6.92
CA GLN A 16 1.39 -5.53 -6.77
C GLN A 16 1.79 -5.05 -5.37
N HIS A 17 1.35 -5.77 -4.34
CA HIS A 17 1.74 -5.47 -2.96
C HIS A 17 3.26 -5.43 -2.82
N SER A 18 3.93 -6.46 -3.31
CA SER A 18 5.39 -6.58 -3.26
C SER A 18 6.09 -5.42 -3.98
N GLN A 19 5.59 -5.05 -5.16
CA GLN A 19 6.15 -3.94 -5.94
C GLN A 19 6.00 -2.61 -5.21
N VAL A 20 4.84 -2.37 -4.62
CA VAL A 20 4.58 -1.15 -3.83
C VAL A 20 5.51 -1.08 -2.63
N ILE A 21 5.67 -2.18 -1.89
CA ILE A 21 6.55 -2.26 -0.72
C ILE A 21 8.00 -1.92 -1.12
N LYS A 22 8.50 -2.55 -2.16
CA LYS A 22 9.88 -2.33 -2.61
C LYS A 22 10.11 -0.89 -3.04
N TYR A 23 9.15 -0.32 -3.75
CA TYR A 23 9.24 1.07 -4.20
C TYR A 23 9.28 2.03 -3.00
N ILE A 24 8.35 1.89 -2.06
CA ILE A 24 8.28 2.76 -0.88
C ILE A 24 9.59 2.68 -0.07
N ALA A 25 10.06 1.47 0.20
CA ALA A 25 11.28 1.27 1.00
C ALA A 25 12.50 1.91 0.31
N ALA A 26 12.63 1.72 -1.01
CA ALA A 26 13.74 2.28 -1.78
C ALA A 26 13.68 3.81 -1.81
N GLU A 27 12.49 4.38 -2.03
CA GLU A 27 12.34 5.84 -2.12
C GLU A 27 12.58 6.52 -0.77
N LEU A 28 12.08 5.94 0.32
CA LEU A 28 12.36 6.49 1.65
C LEU A 28 13.86 6.41 1.99
N ALA A 29 14.53 5.34 1.58
CA ALA A 29 15.98 5.22 1.78
C ALA A 29 16.75 6.31 1.01
N LYS A 30 16.27 6.70 -0.16
CA LYS A 30 16.90 7.78 -0.94
C LYS A 30 16.88 9.14 -0.25
N CYS A 31 16.02 9.33 0.73
CA CYS A 31 15.99 10.57 1.51
C CYS A 31 17.30 10.86 2.24
N ASN A 32 18.17 9.85 2.38
CA ASN A 32 19.50 10.05 2.96
C ASN A 32 20.44 10.81 2.03
N ILE A 33 20.17 10.84 0.73
CA ILE A 33 21.04 11.47 -0.27
C ILE A 33 20.31 12.42 -1.22
N GLU A 34 19.00 12.42 -1.23
CA GLU A 34 18.20 13.27 -2.10
C GLU A 34 17.22 14.12 -1.29
N SER A 35 16.90 15.31 -1.79
CA SER A 35 15.97 16.23 -1.13
C SER A 35 14.51 15.91 -1.44
N THR A 36 14.25 15.30 -2.60
CA THR A 36 12.90 14.88 -2.99
C THR A 36 12.95 13.47 -3.54
N VAL A 37 11.89 12.72 -3.31
CA VAL A 37 11.75 11.33 -3.76
C VAL A 37 10.33 11.09 -4.28
N MET A 38 10.02 9.88 -4.73
CA MET A 38 8.71 9.52 -5.26
C MET A 38 8.28 10.43 -6.40
N GLU A 39 9.17 10.59 -7.40
CA GLU A 39 8.92 11.40 -8.58
C GLU A 39 8.61 12.87 -8.25
N GLY A 40 9.22 13.37 -7.17
CA GLY A 40 9.00 14.74 -6.70
C GLY A 40 7.76 14.91 -5.81
N ASN A 41 7.04 13.83 -5.53
CA ASN A 41 5.83 13.92 -4.73
C ASN A 41 6.10 14.05 -3.23
N LEU A 42 7.31 13.74 -2.77
CA LEU A 42 7.67 13.80 -1.37
C LEU A 42 8.92 14.62 -1.16
N SER A 43 8.82 15.67 -0.32
CA SER A 43 9.98 16.37 0.20
C SER A 43 10.50 15.63 1.43
N CYS A 44 11.78 15.30 1.44
CA CYS A 44 12.39 14.55 2.53
C CYS A 44 12.55 15.38 3.80
N SER A 45 12.74 16.69 3.65
CA SER A 45 12.88 17.60 4.79
C SER A 45 11.52 17.90 5.41
N GLY A 46 11.39 17.68 6.71
CA GLY A 46 10.16 17.98 7.43
C GLY A 46 8.97 17.10 7.06
N LYS A 47 9.23 15.92 6.52
CA LYS A 47 8.15 15.02 6.13
C LYS A 47 7.36 14.53 7.35
N THR A 48 6.06 14.39 7.17
CA THR A 48 5.14 13.86 8.17
C THR A 48 4.57 12.55 7.66
N TYR A 49 3.94 11.79 8.53
CA TYR A 49 3.24 10.56 8.13
C TYR A 49 2.25 10.85 7.00
N GLN A 50 1.43 11.89 7.14
CA GLN A 50 0.42 12.21 6.14
C GLN A 50 1.03 12.62 4.80
N ASN A 51 2.13 13.36 4.81
CA ASN A 51 2.85 13.71 3.58
C ASN A 51 3.35 12.47 2.85
N VAL A 52 3.87 11.50 3.59
CA VAL A 52 4.36 10.25 3.02
C VAL A 52 3.20 9.46 2.41
N VAL A 53 2.10 9.31 3.14
CA VAL A 53 0.91 8.60 2.64
C VAL A 53 0.37 9.26 1.38
N ASP A 54 0.22 10.59 1.39
CA ASP A 54 -0.30 11.32 0.24
C ASP A 54 0.60 11.17 -0.99
N ALA A 55 1.92 11.17 -0.79
CA ALA A 55 2.88 10.98 -1.87
C ALA A 55 2.77 9.58 -2.48
N ILE A 56 2.61 8.56 -1.64
CA ILE A 56 2.45 7.18 -2.10
C ILE A 56 1.17 7.01 -2.91
N VAL A 57 0.06 7.52 -2.40
CA VAL A 57 -1.24 7.45 -3.09
C VAL A 57 -1.15 8.13 -4.45
N LYS A 58 -0.53 9.30 -4.51
CA LYS A 58 -0.36 10.04 -5.76
C LYS A 58 0.51 9.29 -6.76
N THR A 59 1.62 8.74 -6.28
CA THR A 59 2.58 8.02 -7.13
C THR A 59 1.94 6.80 -7.80
N PHE A 60 1.06 6.10 -7.08
CA PHE A 60 0.42 4.89 -7.58
C PHE A 60 -1.01 5.10 -8.08
N SER A 61 -1.38 6.35 -8.41
CA SER A 61 -2.76 6.68 -8.83
C SER A 61 -3.20 5.97 -10.10
N ASN A 62 -2.26 5.52 -10.94
CA ASN A 62 -2.56 4.85 -12.21
C ASN A 62 -2.36 3.32 -12.18
N LEU A 63 -2.14 2.74 -11.00
CA LEU A 63 -2.00 1.30 -10.87
C LEU A 63 -3.35 0.62 -11.15
N ASP A 64 -3.33 -0.44 -11.96
CA ASP A 64 -4.56 -1.15 -12.35
C ASP A 64 -5.10 -2.02 -11.22
N HIS A 65 -6.38 -1.84 -10.90
CA HIS A 65 -7.06 -2.68 -9.92
C HIS A 65 -7.45 -4.01 -10.55
N ILE A 66 -6.97 -5.10 -9.98
CA ILE A 66 -7.12 -6.45 -10.56
C ILE A 66 -8.57 -6.94 -10.52
N TYR A 67 -9.30 -6.63 -9.44
CA TYR A 67 -10.67 -7.11 -9.26
C TYR A 67 -11.73 -6.11 -9.74
N GLU A 68 -11.43 -4.83 -9.66
CA GLU A 68 -12.39 -3.76 -10.00
C GLU A 68 -11.73 -2.73 -10.91
N PRO A 69 -11.67 -3.00 -12.23
CA PRO A 69 -11.04 -2.08 -13.17
C PRO A 69 -11.57 -0.66 -13.04
N GLY A 70 -10.67 0.31 -13.05
CA GLY A 70 -11.02 1.72 -12.90
C GLY A 70 -11.00 2.24 -11.48
N LYS A 71 -10.85 1.37 -10.49
CA LYS A 71 -10.72 1.79 -9.09
C LYS A 71 -9.25 2.07 -8.74
N THR A 72 -9.04 2.99 -7.80
CA THR A 72 -7.71 3.27 -7.26
C THR A 72 -7.27 2.11 -6.36
N VAL A 73 -6.07 1.60 -6.58
CA VAL A 73 -5.55 0.46 -5.83
C VAL A 73 -5.00 0.88 -4.47
N VAL A 74 -4.08 1.85 -4.46
CA VAL A 74 -3.41 2.30 -3.24
C VAL A 74 -4.23 3.42 -2.61
N THR A 75 -4.69 3.20 -1.39
CA THR A 75 -5.58 4.12 -0.69
C THR A 75 -5.07 4.46 0.70
N ASP A 76 -5.39 5.68 1.15
CA ASP A 76 -5.22 6.07 2.54
C ASP A 76 -6.32 5.35 3.31
N GLY A 77 -5.95 4.27 3.97
CA GLY A 77 -6.91 3.41 4.65
C GLY A 77 -7.20 3.90 6.04
N GLY A 78 -8.43 3.89 6.45
CA GLY A 78 -8.82 4.21 7.81
C GLY A 78 -8.48 3.11 8.80
N SER A 79 -9.41 2.80 9.66
CA SER A 79 -9.23 1.76 10.67
C SER A 79 -9.21 0.37 10.05
N TYR A 80 -8.60 -0.57 10.73
CA TYR A 80 -8.72 -1.97 10.38
C TYR A 80 -10.19 -2.38 10.31
N SER A 81 -10.50 -3.16 9.29
CA SER A 81 -11.84 -3.69 9.11
C SER A 81 -11.73 -5.15 8.68
N ASN A 82 -12.56 -6.01 9.24
CA ASN A 82 -12.66 -7.40 8.81
C ASN A 82 -13.52 -7.55 7.56
N ASN A 83 -13.75 -6.46 6.86
CA ASN A 83 -14.63 -6.42 5.71
C ASN A 83 -13.96 -7.04 4.48
N SER A 84 -14.56 -8.09 3.95
CA SER A 84 -14.09 -8.78 2.75
C SER A 84 -14.32 -7.96 1.47
N GLY A 85 -15.03 -6.84 1.55
CA GLY A 85 -15.28 -5.98 0.40
C GLY A 85 -14.08 -5.15 -0.05
N SER A 86 -12.90 -5.36 0.54
CA SER A 86 -11.69 -4.59 0.22
C SER A 86 -10.69 -5.35 -0.63
N THR A 87 -11.11 -6.43 -1.28
CA THR A 87 -10.22 -7.26 -2.07
C THR A 87 -9.59 -6.48 -3.22
N GLY A 88 -8.29 -6.57 -3.35
CA GLY A 88 -7.53 -5.90 -4.40
C GLY A 88 -7.02 -4.52 -4.04
N PHE A 89 -7.43 -3.94 -2.93
CA PHE A 89 -6.94 -2.64 -2.46
C PHE A 89 -5.70 -2.79 -1.60
N ILE A 90 -4.78 -1.86 -1.75
CA ILE A 90 -3.57 -1.76 -0.92
C ILE A 90 -3.78 -0.55 0.00
N ARG A 91 -3.95 -0.80 1.28
CA ARG A 91 -4.28 0.23 2.26
C ARG A 91 -3.08 0.66 3.08
N LEU A 92 -2.94 1.96 3.25
CA LEU A 92 -1.88 2.57 4.06
C LEU A 92 -2.46 2.99 5.41
N GLN A 93 -1.88 2.50 6.50
CA GLN A 93 -2.36 2.77 7.85
C GLN A 93 -1.17 3.03 8.77
N SER A 94 -1.45 3.59 9.95
CA SER A 94 -0.42 3.73 10.98
C SER A 94 -0.69 2.72 12.09
N PRO A 95 0.24 1.78 12.35
CA PRO A 95 0.07 0.79 13.42
C PRO A 95 0.41 1.32 14.80
N TYR A 96 1.04 2.50 14.88
CA TYR A 96 1.55 3.05 16.12
C TYR A 96 1.12 4.50 16.33
N ASN A 97 1.14 4.90 17.60
CA ASN A 97 0.96 6.30 18.00
C ASN A 97 2.10 6.64 18.97
N PRO A 98 3.07 7.53 18.60
CA PRO A 98 3.10 8.36 17.40
C PRO A 98 3.29 7.57 16.10
N LYS A 99 2.94 8.22 14.98
CA LYS A 99 2.94 7.58 13.65
C LYS A 99 4.36 7.50 13.09
N THR A 100 5.10 6.48 13.51
CA THR A 100 6.50 6.27 13.12
C THR A 100 6.68 5.25 12.01
N HIS A 101 5.62 4.55 11.63
CA HIS A 101 5.65 3.48 10.63
C HIS A 101 4.42 3.58 9.73
N ILE A 102 4.54 3.03 8.53
CA ILE A 102 3.41 2.79 7.64
C ILE A 102 3.16 1.29 7.61
N LEU A 103 1.92 0.90 7.91
CA LEU A 103 1.47 -0.47 7.72
C LEU A 103 0.74 -0.52 6.39
N ILE A 104 1.17 -1.42 5.51
CA ILE A 104 0.58 -1.59 4.19
C ILE A 104 -0.13 -2.94 4.21
N GLY A 105 -1.46 -2.91 4.19
CA GLY A 105 -2.31 -4.09 4.26
C GLY A 105 -3.07 -4.33 2.98
N THR A 106 -3.05 -5.56 2.49
CA THR A 106 -3.64 -5.91 1.21
C THR A 106 -4.47 -7.18 1.34
N CYS A 107 -5.76 -7.09 0.97
CA CYS A 107 -6.60 -8.26 0.77
C CYS A 107 -6.42 -8.74 -0.66
N TYR A 108 -5.89 -9.95 -0.84
CA TYR A 108 -5.61 -10.44 -2.19
C TYR A 108 -6.63 -11.44 -2.69
N GLY A 109 -7.53 -11.87 -1.87
CA GLY A 109 -8.58 -12.82 -2.25
C GLY A 109 -9.79 -12.74 -1.34
N ASP A 110 -10.78 -13.55 -1.64
CA ASP A 110 -12.03 -13.59 -0.90
C ASP A 110 -12.25 -15.02 -0.38
N PRO A 111 -12.56 -15.22 0.90
CA PRO A 111 -12.74 -14.19 1.94
C PRO A 111 -11.41 -13.63 2.46
N CYS A 112 -11.42 -12.34 2.77
CA CYS A 112 -10.26 -11.68 3.38
C CYS A 112 -10.56 -11.45 4.86
N LEU A 113 -9.87 -12.19 5.72
CA LEU A 113 -10.07 -12.13 7.17
C LEU A 113 -8.79 -11.66 7.84
N LEU A 114 -8.76 -10.40 8.26
CA LEU A 114 -7.59 -9.77 8.85
C LEU A 114 -7.19 -10.43 10.18
N ASN A 115 -8.16 -10.73 11.03
CA ASN A 115 -7.89 -11.32 12.33
C ASN A 115 -7.38 -12.77 12.25
N LYS A 116 -7.59 -13.44 11.13
CA LYS A 116 -7.12 -14.81 10.88
C LYS A 116 -5.97 -14.84 9.87
N VAL A 117 -5.57 -13.69 9.36
CA VAL A 117 -4.55 -13.54 8.32
C VAL A 117 -4.86 -14.44 7.11
N GLU A 118 -6.13 -14.53 6.74
CA GLU A 118 -6.59 -15.33 5.61
C GLU A 118 -6.81 -14.43 4.41
N LYS A 119 -6.12 -14.72 3.30
CA LYS A 119 -6.17 -13.93 2.06
C LYS A 119 -5.75 -12.47 2.28
N TYR A 120 -4.87 -12.25 3.27
CA TYR A 120 -4.42 -10.93 3.69
C TYR A 120 -2.92 -10.93 3.93
N ILE A 121 -2.23 -9.90 3.42
CA ILE A 121 -0.81 -9.67 3.67
C ILE A 121 -0.64 -8.28 4.25
N GLU A 122 0.26 -8.14 5.22
CA GLU A 122 0.64 -6.80 5.66
C GLU A 122 2.15 -6.69 5.83
N THR A 123 2.65 -5.49 5.57
CA THR A 123 4.06 -5.17 5.72
C THR A 123 4.16 -3.81 6.39
N THR A 124 5.08 -3.68 7.34
CA THR A 124 5.29 -2.43 8.06
C THR A 124 6.64 -1.84 7.65
N ILE A 125 6.65 -0.57 7.29
CA ILE A 125 7.87 0.15 6.89
C ILE A 125 8.07 1.32 7.85
N PRO A 126 9.26 1.44 8.47
CA PRO A 126 9.55 2.60 9.33
C PRO A 126 9.74 3.86 8.51
N ILE A 127 9.31 4.98 9.07
CA ILE A 127 9.55 6.31 8.49
C ILE A 127 10.61 6.96 9.36
N ASP A 128 11.74 7.30 8.74
CA ASP A 128 12.82 8.03 9.42
C ASP A 128 12.58 9.53 9.21
N TYR A 129 12.24 10.21 10.28
CA TYR A 129 11.98 11.65 10.26
C TYR A 129 13.24 12.51 10.40
#